data_c6bedfc013ca6492e601173e9ebdd97d
#
_entry.id   c6bedfc013ca6492e601173e9ebdd97d
#
_cell.length_a   1.000
_cell.length_b   1.000
_cell.length_c   1.000
_cell.angle_alpha   90.00
_cell.angle_beta   90.00
_cell.angle_gamma   90.00
#
_symmetry.space_group_name_H-M   'P 1'
#
loop_
_entity.id
_entity.type
_entity.pdbx_description
1 polymer ?
#
loop_
_entity_poly.entity_id
_entity_poly.type
_entity_poly.pdbx_seq_one_letter_code
_entity_poly.pdbx_strand_id
1 'polypeptide(L)'
;YQKSIQEELNIYGKENLIELLRHMYIVREFETMLNSFKTKGSYKNIEYIYNGPAHLSIGQEAAAVGSAFALKTEDKIFGSHRSHGEMIAKGLSAINSLSRNKINSIMETHHDGKLISYIHKNFNNTEFNDAEMFLLIGVLAEIFMRELGFNKGMGGSMHAFFTPFGAFPNNAIVGGSSGIAVGAALHAHLKQNKSICVANLGDGSTGCGLVWEAMNFAAMGQYKNLWPKPFNNNPPMLFCFMNNFYAMGGQTLGETMSWDRLSRIASGVNPEQLHAETVNGSDPLS
;
A
#
# COMPACT_ATOMS: atom_id res chain seq x y z
N TYR A 1 -11.85 15.29 10.47
CA TYR A 1 -11.57 16.15 9.32
C TYR A 1 -12.84 16.91 8.94
N GLN A 2 -12.80 18.22 8.78
CA GLN A 2 -13.99 19.06 8.60
C GLN A 2 -13.75 20.26 7.66
N LYS A 3 -12.86 20.12 6.68
CA LYS A 3 -12.64 21.18 5.69
C LYS A 3 -13.75 21.22 4.65
N SER A 4 -14.09 22.39 4.17
CA SER A 4 -15.01 22.57 3.05
C SER A 4 -14.34 22.20 1.73
N ILE A 5 -15.12 21.88 0.71
CA ILE A 5 -14.61 21.62 -0.66
C ILE A 5 -13.74 22.78 -1.16
N GLN A 6 -14.09 24.04 -0.81
CA GLN A 6 -13.32 25.19 -1.23
C GLN A 6 -11.93 25.25 -0.55
N GLU A 7 -11.84 24.88 0.71
CA GLU A 7 -10.56 24.78 1.42
C GLU A 7 -9.69 23.67 0.82
N GLU A 8 -10.27 22.52 0.48
CA GLU A 8 -9.57 21.43 -0.19
C GLU A 8 -9.04 21.84 -1.57
N LEU A 9 -9.88 22.51 -2.37
CA LEU A 9 -9.47 23.03 -3.68
C LEU A 9 -8.31 24.03 -3.56
N ASN A 10 -8.29 24.85 -2.51
CA ASN A 10 -7.21 25.80 -2.27
C ASN A 10 -5.89 25.12 -1.83
N ILE A 11 -5.99 24.00 -1.10
CA ILE A 11 -4.81 23.27 -0.58
C ILE A 11 -4.21 22.38 -1.68
N TYR A 12 -5.04 21.57 -2.33
CA TYR A 12 -4.57 20.51 -3.22
C TYR A 12 -4.69 20.84 -4.70
N GLY A 13 -5.55 21.79 -5.06
CA GLY A 13 -5.87 22.10 -6.45
C GLY A 13 -6.87 21.13 -7.07
N LYS A 14 -7.66 21.63 -8.02
CA LYS A 14 -8.73 20.86 -8.66
C LYS A 14 -8.21 19.61 -9.40
N GLU A 15 -7.09 19.75 -10.10
CA GLU A 15 -6.53 18.68 -10.92
C GLU A 15 -6.09 17.49 -10.05
N ASN A 16 -5.38 17.77 -8.95
CA ASN A 16 -4.95 16.75 -8.01
C ASN A 16 -6.12 16.02 -7.33
N LEU A 17 -7.19 16.74 -7.01
CA LEU A 17 -8.39 16.12 -6.42
C LEU A 17 -9.15 15.24 -7.43
N ILE A 18 -9.21 15.66 -8.69
CA ILE A 18 -9.79 14.83 -9.77
C ILE A 18 -8.93 13.58 -9.99
N GLU A 19 -7.60 13.71 -9.99
CA GLU A 19 -6.70 12.58 -10.15
C GLU A 19 -6.79 11.60 -8.97
N LEU A 20 -6.89 12.10 -7.75
CA LEU A 20 -7.14 11.28 -6.57
C LEU A 20 -8.44 10.47 -6.71
N LEU A 21 -9.52 11.10 -7.14
CA LEU A 21 -10.80 10.43 -7.41
C LEU A 21 -10.66 9.39 -8.55
N ARG A 22 -9.94 9.71 -9.62
CA ARG A 22 -9.65 8.80 -10.72
C ARG A 22 -8.89 7.56 -10.23
N HIS A 23 -7.89 7.74 -9.38
CA HIS A 23 -7.15 6.62 -8.78
C HIS A 23 -8.06 5.71 -7.93
N MET A 24 -8.98 6.28 -7.17
CA MET A 24 -9.97 5.48 -6.42
C MET A 24 -10.86 4.64 -7.35
N TYR A 25 -11.30 5.20 -8.49
CA TYR A 25 -12.06 4.45 -9.49
C TYR A 25 -11.24 3.34 -10.15
N ILE A 26 -9.95 3.59 -10.45
CA ILE A 26 -9.06 2.56 -11.00
C ILE A 26 -8.94 1.38 -10.02
N VAL A 27 -8.68 1.65 -8.74
CA VAL A 27 -8.59 0.60 -7.71
C VAL A 27 -9.91 -0.16 -7.60
N ARG A 28 -11.05 0.55 -7.52
CA ARG A 28 -12.38 -0.05 -7.42
C ARG A 28 -12.68 -0.96 -8.61
N GLU A 29 -12.44 -0.50 -9.82
CA GLU A 29 -12.75 -1.26 -11.03
C GLU A 29 -11.84 -2.47 -11.18
N PHE A 30 -10.54 -2.33 -10.85
CA PHE A 30 -9.59 -3.43 -10.84
C PHE A 30 -10.03 -4.54 -9.87
N GLU A 31 -10.38 -4.19 -8.65
CA GLU A 31 -10.82 -5.15 -7.63
C GLU A 31 -12.20 -5.77 -7.98
N THR A 32 -13.10 -4.99 -8.58
CA THR A 32 -14.40 -5.47 -9.07
C THR A 32 -14.22 -6.49 -10.18
N MET A 33 -13.29 -6.26 -11.10
CA MET A 33 -12.92 -7.22 -12.14
C MET A 33 -12.39 -8.52 -11.54
N LEU A 34 -11.46 -8.45 -10.59
CA LEU A 34 -10.92 -9.63 -9.90
C LEU A 34 -12.01 -10.42 -9.18
N ASN A 35 -12.90 -9.73 -8.48
CA ASN A 35 -14.04 -10.36 -7.82
C ASN A 35 -14.94 -11.09 -8.82
N SER A 36 -15.20 -10.48 -9.96
CA SER A 36 -16.05 -11.05 -10.99
C SER A 36 -15.44 -12.31 -11.61
N PHE A 37 -14.15 -12.29 -11.91
CA PHE A 37 -13.43 -13.48 -12.40
C PHE A 37 -13.44 -14.61 -11.37
N LYS A 38 -13.36 -14.29 -10.07
CA LYS A 38 -13.37 -15.29 -9.01
C LYS A 38 -14.76 -15.88 -8.76
N THR A 39 -15.81 -15.06 -8.78
CA THR A 39 -17.15 -15.45 -8.34
C THR A 39 -18.08 -15.85 -9.49
N LYS A 40 -17.93 -15.20 -10.64
CA LYS A 40 -18.79 -15.39 -11.81
C LYS A 40 -18.09 -16.07 -12.99
N GLY A 41 -16.76 -16.15 -12.96
CA GLY A 41 -15.97 -16.68 -14.07
C GLY A 41 -15.95 -15.79 -15.32
N SER A 42 -16.41 -14.55 -15.20
CA SER A 42 -16.43 -13.60 -16.32
C SER A 42 -16.47 -12.16 -15.84
N TYR A 43 -15.95 -11.26 -16.65
CA TYR A 43 -16.07 -9.82 -16.45
C TYR A 43 -16.24 -9.13 -17.80
N LYS A 44 -17.33 -8.35 -17.94
CA LYS A 44 -17.78 -7.80 -19.24
C LYS A 44 -17.89 -8.96 -20.26
N ASN A 45 -17.18 -8.90 -21.37
CA ASN A 45 -17.20 -9.90 -22.44
C ASN A 45 -16.03 -10.90 -22.38
N ILE A 46 -15.30 -10.95 -21.26
CA ILE A 46 -14.13 -11.83 -21.07
C ILE A 46 -14.51 -12.94 -20.11
N GLU A 47 -14.40 -14.17 -20.56
CA GLU A 47 -14.56 -15.38 -19.73
C GLU A 47 -13.18 -15.80 -19.18
N TYR A 48 -13.07 -15.86 -17.87
CA TYR A 48 -11.89 -16.33 -17.18
C TYR A 48 -12.24 -16.75 -15.75
N ILE A 49 -12.00 -18.01 -15.42
CA ILE A 49 -12.21 -18.53 -14.07
C ILE A 49 -10.90 -18.43 -13.30
N TYR A 50 -10.87 -17.59 -12.28
CA TYR A 50 -9.72 -17.47 -11.39
C TYR A 50 -9.91 -18.31 -10.13
N ASN A 51 -9.16 -19.41 -10.03
CA ASN A 51 -9.23 -20.35 -8.90
C ASN A 51 -8.26 -20.01 -7.76
N GLY A 52 -7.37 -19.03 -7.96
CA GLY A 52 -6.40 -18.62 -6.94
C GLY A 52 -7.02 -17.83 -5.79
N PRO A 53 -6.27 -17.59 -4.71
CA PRO A 53 -6.68 -16.69 -3.65
C PRO A 53 -6.75 -15.25 -4.17
N ALA A 54 -7.80 -14.53 -3.81
CA ALA A 54 -7.90 -13.09 -4.03
C ALA A 54 -8.48 -12.44 -2.78
N HIS A 55 -7.65 -11.71 -2.07
CA HIS A 55 -8.05 -10.91 -0.93
C HIS A 55 -8.28 -9.47 -1.41
N LEU A 56 -9.54 -9.16 -1.68
CA LEU A 56 -9.92 -7.92 -2.35
C LEU A 56 -9.85 -6.70 -1.41
N SER A 57 -9.42 -5.57 -1.96
CA SER A 57 -9.37 -4.27 -1.28
C SER A 57 -10.63 -3.41 -1.52
N ILE A 58 -11.71 -4.00 -2.05
CA ILE A 58 -12.98 -3.28 -2.29
C ILE A 58 -13.46 -2.63 -0.99
N GLY A 59 -13.72 -1.33 -1.04
CA GLY A 59 -14.13 -0.53 0.12
C GLY A 59 -12.97 0.18 0.83
N GLN A 60 -11.72 -0.09 0.46
CA GLN A 60 -10.52 0.53 1.06
C GLN A 60 -9.85 1.55 0.13
N GLU A 61 -10.50 1.94 -0.96
CA GLU A 61 -9.93 2.81 -1.99
C GLU A 61 -9.50 4.17 -1.43
N ALA A 62 -10.34 4.77 -0.58
CA ALA A 62 -10.05 6.08 0.01
C ALA A 62 -8.80 6.03 0.88
N ALA A 63 -8.68 5.03 1.77
CA ALA A 63 -7.52 4.86 2.63
C ALA A 63 -6.24 4.57 1.82
N ALA A 64 -6.30 3.69 0.83
CA ALA A 64 -5.15 3.33 0.00
C ALA A 64 -4.67 4.51 -0.85
N VAL A 65 -5.58 5.20 -1.53
CA VAL A 65 -5.25 6.30 -2.44
C VAL A 65 -4.87 7.56 -1.66
N GLY A 66 -5.58 7.89 -0.57
CA GLY A 66 -5.26 9.02 0.30
C GLY A 66 -3.86 8.88 0.92
N SER A 67 -3.54 7.70 1.47
CA SER A 67 -2.19 7.41 1.99
C SER A 67 -1.13 7.57 0.91
N ALA A 68 -1.35 7.00 -0.30
CA ALA A 68 -0.40 7.07 -1.40
C ALA A 68 -0.22 8.49 -1.95
N PHE A 69 -1.26 9.32 -1.91
CA PHE A 69 -1.23 10.72 -2.35
C PHE A 69 -0.30 11.57 -1.49
N ALA A 70 -0.20 11.29 -0.20
CA ALA A 70 0.70 11.98 0.72
C ALA A 70 2.16 11.48 0.65
N LEU A 71 2.41 10.29 0.08
CA LEU A 71 3.73 9.66 0.03
C LEU A 71 4.53 10.07 -1.21
N LYS A 72 5.83 10.22 -1.02
CA LYS A 72 6.80 10.39 -2.11
C LYS A 72 7.18 9.02 -2.72
N THR A 73 7.81 9.04 -3.90
CA THR A 73 8.25 7.81 -4.57
C THR A 73 9.27 7.01 -3.74
N GLU A 74 10.17 7.71 -3.02
CA GLU A 74 11.18 7.09 -2.15
C GLU A 74 10.61 6.49 -0.85
N ASP A 75 9.39 6.87 -0.46
CA ASP A 75 8.71 6.27 0.68
C ASP A 75 8.26 4.84 0.35
N LYS A 76 8.34 3.96 1.33
CA LYS A 76 8.14 2.53 1.14
C LYS A 76 6.88 2.08 1.85
N ILE A 77 5.99 1.41 1.12
CA ILE A 77 4.85 0.73 1.73
C ILE A 77 5.11 -0.77 1.83
N PHE A 78 4.67 -1.36 2.92
CA PHE A 78 4.70 -2.80 3.20
C PHE A 78 3.27 -3.23 3.52
N GLY A 79 2.64 -3.89 2.55
CA GLY A 79 1.25 -4.27 2.65
C GLY A 79 1.03 -5.60 3.37
N SER A 80 -0.23 -5.88 3.68
CA SER A 80 -0.70 -7.17 4.17
C SER A 80 -1.02 -8.11 2.99
N HIS A 81 -1.69 -9.24 3.29
CA HIS A 81 -2.26 -10.13 2.27
C HIS A 81 -3.33 -9.47 1.37
N ARG A 82 -3.87 -8.31 1.79
CA ARG A 82 -4.95 -7.53 1.11
C ARG A 82 -4.40 -6.20 0.61
N SER A 83 -3.34 -6.21 -0.20
CA SER A 83 -2.63 -4.97 -0.54
C SER A 83 -2.66 -4.60 -2.02
N HIS A 84 -3.55 -5.18 -2.83
CA HIS A 84 -3.66 -4.81 -4.26
C HIS A 84 -3.94 -3.31 -4.43
N GLY A 85 -4.94 -2.79 -3.71
CA GLY A 85 -5.31 -1.37 -3.76
C GLY A 85 -4.17 -0.46 -3.34
N GLU A 86 -3.46 -0.80 -2.26
CA GLU A 86 -2.30 -0.04 -1.78
C GLU A 86 -1.16 -0.04 -2.79
N MET A 87 -0.87 -1.19 -3.40
CA MET A 87 0.16 -1.33 -4.42
C MET A 87 -0.16 -0.51 -5.68
N ILE A 88 -1.41 -0.60 -6.16
CA ILE A 88 -1.87 0.16 -7.32
C ILE A 88 -1.83 1.65 -7.01
N ALA A 89 -2.37 2.09 -5.87
CA ALA A 89 -2.39 3.48 -5.46
C ALA A 89 -0.97 4.06 -5.34
N LYS A 90 -0.04 3.33 -4.72
CA LYS A 90 1.37 3.75 -4.61
C LYS A 90 2.06 3.80 -5.96
N GLY A 91 1.76 2.85 -6.85
CA GLY A 91 2.26 2.83 -8.22
C GLY A 91 1.78 4.03 -9.04
N LEU A 92 0.50 4.36 -8.98
CA LEU A 92 -0.09 5.52 -9.65
C LEU A 92 0.51 6.84 -9.11
N SER A 93 0.67 6.96 -7.78
CA SER A 93 1.34 8.11 -7.17
C SER A 93 2.79 8.25 -7.64
N ALA A 94 3.52 7.14 -7.74
CA ALA A 94 4.90 7.14 -8.25
C ALA A 94 4.98 7.55 -9.72
N ILE A 95 4.06 7.08 -10.56
CA ILE A 95 3.96 7.47 -11.98
C ILE A 95 3.76 8.96 -12.13
N ASN A 96 2.90 9.57 -11.30
CA ASN A 96 2.66 11.02 -11.33
C ASN A 96 3.85 11.85 -10.82
N SER A 97 4.70 11.27 -9.97
CA SER A 97 5.81 11.99 -9.32
C SER A 97 7.15 11.82 -10.03
N LEU A 98 7.36 10.72 -10.74
CA LEU A 98 8.60 10.41 -11.43
C LEU A 98 8.71 11.14 -12.78
N SER A 99 9.94 11.50 -13.18
CA SER A 99 10.17 11.99 -14.52
C SER A 99 9.91 10.89 -15.58
N ARG A 100 9.45 11.32 -16.74
CA ARG A 100 9.18 10.42 -17.88
C ARG A 100 10.37 9.52 -18.24
N ASN A 101 11.59 10.10 -18.22
CA ASN A 101 12.82 9.33 -18.50
C ASN A 101 13.04 8.23 -17.47
N LYS A 102 12.77 8.49 -16.18
CA LYS A 102 12.90 7.50 -15.13
C LYS A 102 11.87 6.40 -15.27
N ILE A 103 10.63 6.73 -15.57
CA ILE A 103 9.55 5.76 -15.82
C ILE A 103 9.91 4.87 -17.02
N ASN A 104 10.31 5.45 -18.14
CA ASN A 104 10.71 4.69 -19.34
C ASN A 104 11.87 3.73 -19.02
N SER A 105 12.90 4.22 -18.31
CA SER A 105 14.02 3.37 -17.89
C SER A 105 13.56 2.20 -17.00
N ILE A 106 12.60 2.40 -16.10
CA ILE A 106 12.04 1.32 -15.27
C ILE A 106 11.30 0.30 -16.15
N MET A 107 10.45 0.75 -17.06
CA MET A 107 9.67 -0.13 -17.95
C MET A 107 10.56 -0.94 -18.89
N GLU A 108 11.59 -0.31 -19.46
CA GLU A 108 12.53 -0.94 -20.40
C GLU A 108 13.48 -1.93 -19.73
N THR A 109 13.90 -1.67 -18.50
CA THR A 109 14.82 -2.54 -17.77
C THR A 109 14.12 -3.69 -17.04
N HIS A 110 12.86 -3.53 -16.70
CA HIS A 110 12.11 -4.57 -16.00
C HIS A 110 11.87 -5.78 -16.90
N HIS A 111 12.39 -6.94 -16.49
CA HIS A 111 12.34 -8.19 -17.29
C HIS A 111 12.78 -8.01 -18.75
N ASP A 112 13.85 -7.23 -18.97
CA ASP A 112 14.39 -6.92 -20.32
C ASP A 112 13.32 -6.31 -21.24
N GLY A 113 12.42 -5.50 -20.71
CA GLY A 113 11.37 -4.81 -21.45
C GLY A 113 10.24 -5.71 -21.97
N LYS A 114 10.15 -6.97 -21.54
CA LYS A 114 9.13 -7.92 -22.03
C LYS A 114 7.71 -7.44 -21.76
N LEU A 115 7.44 -6.88 -20.57
CA LEU A 115 6.10 -6.41 -20.20
C LEU A 115 5.68 -5.21 -21.06
N ILE A 116 6.54 -4.20 -21.22
CA ILE A 116 6.20 -3.02 -22.03
C ILE A 116 6.06 -3.39 -23.52
N SER A 117 6.89 -4.30 -24.02
CA SER A 117 6.79 -4.83 -25.40
C SER A 117 5.46 -5.58 -25.63
N TYR A 118 5.01 -6.35 -24.62
CA TYR A 118 3.71 -7.03 -24.66
C TYR A 118 2.56 -6.02 -24.70
N ILE A 119 2.64 -4.97 -23.91
CA ILE A 119 1.63 -3.89 -23.87
C ILE A 119 1.54 -3.20 -25.24
N HIS A 120 2.66 -2.74 -25.80
CA HIS A 120 2.66 -2.08 -27.10
C HIS A 120 2.14 -2.97 -28.24
N LYS A 121 2.33 -4.27 -28.14
CA LYS A 121 1.84 -5.23 -29.16
C LYS A 121 0.34 -5.49 -29.08
N ASN A 122 -0.23 -5.49 -27.88
CA ASN A 122 -1.58 -6.02 -27.65
C ASN A 122 -2.62 -4.94 -27.26
N PHE A 123 -2.17 -3.77 -26.80
CA PHE A 123 -3.05 -2.72 -26.30
C PHE A 123 -2.80 -1.41 -27.06
N ASN A 124 -3.55 -1.18 -28.13
CA ASN A 124 -3.54 0.07 -28.88
C ASN A 124 -4.83 0.84 -28.56
N ASN A 125 -4.74 2.16 -28.42
CA ASN A 125 -5.87 3.07 -28.17
C ASN A 125 -6.60 2.82 -26.83
N THR A 126 -5.85 2.79 -25.73
CA THR A 126 -6.41 2.74 -24.38
C THR A 126 -6.52 4.16 -23.80
N GLU A 127 -7.38 4.33 -22.80
CA GLU A 127 -7.48 5.57 -22.01
C GLU A 127 -6.31 5.73 -21.02
N PHE A 128 -5.56 4.64 -20.80
CA PHE A 128 -4.38 4.61 -19.93
C PHE A 128 -3.11 4.86 -20.71
N ASN A 129 -2.17 5.59 -20.12
CA ASN A 129 -0.82 5.72 -20.67
C ASN A 129 0.01 4.44 -20.43
N ASP A 130 1.16 4.35 -21.09
CA ASP A 130 2.03 3.15 -21.04
C ASP A 130 2.45 2.77 -19.61
N ALA A 131 2.70 3.76 -18.75
CA ALA A 131 3.11 3.52 -17.37
C ALA A 131 1.97 2.99 -16.50
N GLU A 132 0.77 3.51 -16.69
CA GLU A 132 -0.43 2.99 -16.03
C GLU A 132 -0.75 1.56 -16.51
N MET A 133 -0.68 1.33 -17.82
CA MET A 133 -0.86 -0.02 -18.37
C MET A 133 0.20 -0.98 -17.85
N PHE A 134 1.47 -0.55 -17.78
CA PHE A 134 2.56 -1.33 -17.21
C PHE A 134 2.26 -1.71 -15.75
N LEU A 135 1.81 -0.76 -14.94
CA LEU A 135 1.44 -1.01 -13.56
C LEU A 135 0.29 -2.02 -13.46
N LEU A 136 -0.83 -1.74 -14.14
CA LEU A 136 -2.05 -2.53 -13.99
C LEU A 136 -1.90 -3.96 -14.56
N ILE A 137 -1.27 -4.10 -15.74
CA ILE A 137 -1.03 -5.42 -16.33
C ILE A 137 0.03 -6.18 -15.52
N GLY A 138 1.07 -5.52 -15.02
CA GLY A 138 2.09 -6.16 -14.18
C GLY A 138 1.50 -6.71 -12.87
N VAL A 139 0.64 -5.95 -12.20
CA VAL A 139 -0.08 -6.40 -10.99
C VAL A 139 -1.04 -7.54 -11.33
N LEU A 140 -1.83 -7.41 -12.40
CA LEU A 140 -2.79 -8.43 -12.81
C LEU A 140 -2.09 -9.75 -13.18
N ALA A 141 -1.01 -9.67 -13.95
CA ALA A 141 -0.21 -10.81 -14.32
C ALA A 141 0.41 -11.50 -13.09
N GLU A 142 0.85 -10.73 -12.09
CA GLU A 142 1.36 -11.28 -10.84
C GLU A 142 0.28 -12.03 -10.06
N ILE A 143 -0.90 -11.41 -9.89
CA ILE A 143 -2.04 -12.04 -9.20
C ILE A 143 -2.45 -13.35 -9.90
N PHE A 144 -2.43 -13.36 -11.23
CA PHE A 144 -2.79 -14.53 -12.03
C PHE A 144 -1.61 -15.52 -12.25
N MET A 145 -0.51 -15.30 -11.54
CA MET A 145 0.68 -16.18 -11.59
C MET A 145 1.22 -16.35 -13.02
N ARG A 146 1.35 -15.24 -13.74
CA ARG A 146 1.87 -15.22 -15.12
C ARG A 146 3.31 -14.68 -15.13
N GLU A 147 4.09 -15.14 -16.11
CA GLU A 147 5.51 -14.77 -16.27
C GLU A 147 5.73 -13.25 -16.41
N LEU A 148 4.76 -12.53 -16.99
CA LEU A 148 4.82 -11.07 -17.14
C LEU A 148 4.52 -10.29 -15.85
N GLY A 149 4.14 -10.96 -14.75
CA GLY A 149 3.95 -10.34 -13.44
C GLY A 149 5.25 -9.78 -12.90
N PHE A 150 5.16 -8.78 -12.03
CA PHE A 150 6.32 -8.07 -11.49
C PHE A 150 7.34 -8.98 -10.80
N ASN A 151 6.90 -10.09 -10.23
CA ASN A 151 7.72 -11.12 -9.61
C ASN A 151 7.65 -12.46 -10.38
N LYS A 152 7.40 -12.38 -11.70
CA LYS A 152 7.25 -13.54 -12.60
C LYS A 152 6.14 -14.50 -12.19
N GLY A 153 5.09 -13.99 -11.56
CA GLY A 153 3.97 -14.77 -11.06
C GLY A 153 4.27 -15.61 -9.82
N MET A 154 5.44 -15.43 -9.19
CA MET A 154 5.85 -16.21 -8.01
C MET A 154 5.18 -15.70 -6.73
N GLY A 155 4.71 -14.45 -6.70
CA GLY A 155 4.06 -13.85 -5.55
C GLY A 155 2.56 -14.13 -5.48
N GLY A 156 1.91 -14.22 -6.62
CA GLY A 156 0.45 -14.31 -6.71
C GLY A 156 -0.24 -13.11 -6.04
N SER A 157 -1.47 -13.32 -5.54
CA SER A 157 -2.28 -12.26 -4.94
C SER A 157 -1.70 -11.69 -3.64
N MET A 158 -1.07 -12.51 -2.81
CA MET A 158 -0.68 -12.12 -1.44
C MET A 158 0.75 -11.59 -1.32
N HIS A 159 1.55 -11.67 -2.38
CA HIS A 159 2.94 -11.22 -2.40
C HIS A 159 3.28 -10.38 -3.64
N ALA A 160 2.27 -9.69 -4.19
CA ALA A 160 2.48 -8.76 -5.29
C ALA A 160 3.14 -7.47 -4.79
N PHE A 161 4.28 -7.09 -5.38
CA PHE A 161 5.00 -5.85 -5.04
C PHE A 161 5.82 -5.36 -6.23
N PHE A 162 6.19 -4.08 -6.21
CA PHE A 162 7.07 -3.48 -7.21
C PHE A 162 7.91 -2.36 -6.61
N THR A 163 9.12 -2.70 -6.18
CA THR A 163 10.00 -1.80 -5.43
C THR A 163 10.39 -0.52 -6.17
N PRO A 164 10.52 -0.49 -7.53
CA PRO A 164 10.81 0.76 -8.24
C PRO A 164 9.75 1.86 -8.05
N PHE A 165 8.51 1.49 -7.71
CA PHE A 165 7.43 2.44 -7.40
C PHE A 165 7.18 2.61 -5.90
N GLY A 166 8.04 2.06 -5.04
CA GLY A 166 7.92 2.19 -3.60
C GLY A 166 6.97 1.19 -2.93
N ALA A 167 6.38 0.25 -3.69
CA ALA A 167 5.63 -0.88 -3.15
C ALA A 167 6.60 -2.03 -2.84
N PHE A 168 6.90 -2.23 -1.58
CA PHE A 168 7.82 -3.25 -1.07
C PHE A 168 7.08 -4.55 -0.73
N PRO A 169 7.81 -5.67 -0.48
CA PRO A 169 7.16 -6.95 -0.25
C PRO A 169 6.07 -6.90 0.80
N ASN A 170 4.86 -7.20 0.39
CA ASN A 170 3.73 -7.48 1.27
C ASN A 170 3.84 -8.90 1.84
N ASN A 171 3.07 -9.21 2.87
CA ASN A 171 3.20 -10.47 3.58
C ASN A 171 1.86 -11.13 3.88
N ALA A 172 1.74 -12.40 3.50
CA ALA A 172 0.57 -13.23 3.83
C ALA A 172 0.52 -13.62 5.32
N ILE A 173 1.65 -13.57 6.02
CA ILE A 173 1.69 -13.80 7.46
C ILE A 173 1.09 -12.58 8.16
N VAL A 174 0.01 -12.79 8.90
CA VAL A 174 -0.71 -11.72 9.60
C VAL A 174 0.24 -10.96 10.54
N GLY A 175 0.30 -9.65 10.39
CA GLY A 175 1.23 -8.78 11.13
C GLY A 175 2.68 -8.80 10.66
N GLY A 176 3.07 -9.72 9.76
CA GLY A 176 4.46 -9.90 9.33
C GLY A 176 5.11 -8.67 8.69
N SER A 177 4.33 -7.87 7.99
CA SER A 177 4.81 -6.64 7.35
C SER A 177 5.34 -5.61 8.34
N SER A 178 4.85 -5.57 9.58
CA SER A 178 5.31 -4.62 10.59
C SER A 178 6.79 -4.80 10.94
N GLY A 179 7.24 -6.05 11.15
CA GLY A 179 8.63 -6.36 11.45
C GLY A 179 9.58 -6.05 10.29
N ILE A 180 9.15 -6.33 9.04
CA ILE A 180 9.93 -6.03 7.84
C ILE A 180 10.04 -4.51 7.66
N ALA A 181 8.92 -3.80 7.80
CA ALA A 181 8.88 -2.35 7.64
C ALA A 181 9.73 -1.61 8.67
N VAL A 182 9.72 -2.03 9.93
CA VAL A 182 10.53 -1.38 10.98
C VAL A 182 12.03 -1.61 10.75
N GLY A 183 12.43 -2.78 10.23
CA GLY A 183 13.81 -3.03 9.79
C GLY A 183 14.23 -2.12 8.65
N ALA A 184 13.35 -1.91 7.66
CA ALA A 184 13.58 -0.96 6.56
C ALA A 184 13.65 0.50 7.05
N ALA A 185 12.79 0.87 8.01
CA ALA A 185 12.83 2.19 8.64
C ALA A 185 14.14 2.43 9.41
N LEU A 186 14.61 1.44 10.16
CA LEU A 186 15.92 1.50 10.82
C LEU A 186 17.04 1.67 9.79
N HIS A 187 17.02 0.94 8.68
CA HIS A 187 17.99 1.11 7.60
C HIS A 187 17.96 2.54 7.03
N ALA A 188 16.76 3.08 6.74
CA ALA A 188 16.61 4.45 6.25
C ALA A 188 17.18 5.46 7.26
N HIS A 189 16.93 5.25 8.55
CA HIS A 189 17.47 6.05 9.64
C HIS A 189 18.99 6.03 9.69
N LEU A 190 19.60 4.85 9.66
CA LEU A 190 21.06 4.68 9.68
C LEU A 190 21.76 5.25 8.43
N LYS A 191 21.06 5.23 7.29
CA LYS A 191 21.56 5.87 6.04
C LYS A 191 21.24 7.36 5.96
N GLN A 192 20.60 7.94 6.98
CA GLN A 192 20.14 9.34 6.98
C GLN A 192 19.26 9.66 5.75
N ASN A 193 18.53 8.66 5.28
CA ASN A 193 17.53 8.82 4.22
C ASN A 193 16.25 9.42 4.81
N LYS A 194 15.67 10.40 4.14
CA LYS A 194 14.44 11.08 4.59
C LYS A 194 13.15 10.32 4.26
N SER A 195 13.26 9.15 3.59
CA SER A 195 12.08 8.34 3.28
C SER A 195 11.47 7.73 4.54
N ILE A 196 10.16 7.63 4.55
CA ILE A 196 9.41 6.92 5.58
C ILE A 196 9.06 5.49 5.13
N CYS A 197 8.86 4.61 6.10
CA CYS A 197 8.33 3.27 5.88
C CYS A 197 6.94 3.16 6.48
N VAL A 198 5.98 2.70 5.69
CA VAL A 198 4.58 2.52 6.10
C VAL A 198 4.28 1.03 6.16
N ALA A 199 3.85 0.53 7.30
CA ALA A 199 3.27 -0.80 7.43
C ALA A 199 1.74 -0.70 7.41
N ASN A 200 1.12 -1.22 6.37
CA ASN A 200 -0.33 -1.32 6.28
C ASN A 200 -0.78 -2.65 6.92
N LEU A 201 -1.62 -2.54 7.93
CA LEU A 201 -2.01 -3.62 8.81
C LEU A 201 -3.54 -3.70 8.92
N GLY A 202 -4.12 -4.88 8.91
CA GLY A 202 -5.50 -5.05 9.32
C GLY A 202 -5.63 -5.01 10.85
N ASP A 203 -6.79 -4.60 11.35
CA ASP A 203 -7.11 -4.58 12.78
C ASP A 203 -7.00 -5.98 13.43
N GLY A 204 -7.33 -7.04 12.70
CA GLY A 204 -7.13 -8.42 13.14
C GLY A 204 -5.67 -8.77 13.45
N SER A 205 -4.70 -8.04 12.89
CA SER A 205 -3.27 -8.27 13.15
C SER A 205 -2.84 -7.86 14.56
N THR A 206 -3.65 -7.11 15.28
CA THR A 206 -3.36 -6.76 16.70
C THR A 206 -3.34 -7.98 17.63
N GLY A 207 -3.89 -9.11 17.20
CA GLY A 207 -3.70 -10.40 17.87
C GLY A 207 -2.32 -11.04 17.72
N CYS A 208 -1.43 -10.47 16.88
CA CYS A 208 -0.10 -11.01 16.59
C CYS A 208 0.97 -10.27 17.39
N GLY A 209 1.79 -10.99 18.15
CA GLY A 209 2.89 -10.44 18.97
C GLY A 209 3.85 -9.57 18.16
N LEU A 210 4.18 -9.96 16.92
CA LEU A 210 5.10 -9.23 16.05
C LEU A 210 4.69 -7.77 15.79
N VAL A 211 3.39 -7.47 15.77
CA VAL A 211 2.91 -6.08 15.61
C VAL A 211 3.31 -5.23 16.83
N TRP A 212 3.14 -5.78 18.03
CA TRP A 212 3.53 -5.12 19.28
C TRP A 212 5.04 -4.99 19.41
N GLU A 213 5.79 -6.01 19.05
CA GLU A 213 7.26 -6.00 19.01
C GLU A 213 7.77 -4.91 18.06
N ALA A 214 7.19 -4.80 16.86
CA ALA A 214 7.57 -3.79 15.89
C ALA A 214 7.28 -2.35 16.38
N MET A 215 6.11 -2.12 16.99
CA MET A 215 5.79 -0.82 17.59
C MET A 215 6.73 -0.48 18.75
N ASN A 216 6.98 -1.44 19.64
CA ASN A 216 7.92 -1.26 20.74
C ASN A 216 9.32 -0.97 20.22
N PHE A 217 9.80 -1.71 19.21
CA PHE A 217 11.10 -1.48 18.61
C PHE A 217 11.22 -0.10 17.97
N ALA A 218 10.21 0.34 17.22
CA ALA A 218 10.20 1.67 16.58
C ALA A 218 10.21 2.82 17.60
N ALA A 219 9.63 2.59 18.79
CA ALA A 219 9.44 3.61 19.84
C ALA A 219 10.40 3.48 21.03
N MET A 220 11.49 2.72 20.91
CA MET A 220 12.44 2.56 22.02
C MET A 220 13.10 3.89 22.41
N GLY A 221 13.04 4.23 23.69
CA GLY A 221 13.64 5.44 24.23
C GLY A 221 15.16 5.53 24.04
N GLN A 222 15.84 4.40 23.83
CA GLN A 222 17.29 4.37 23.59
C GLN A 222 17.73 5.16 22.35
N TYR A 223 16.91 5.22 21.30
CA TYR A 223 17.24 6.02 20.12
C TYR A 223 17.48 7.48 20.48
N LYS A 224 16.60 8.06 21.28
CA LYS A 224 16.70 9.45 21.73
C LYS A 224 17.77 9.66 22.82
N ASN A 225 17.89 8.71 23.75
CA ASN A 225 18.64 8.90 24.97
C ASN A 225 20.08 8.40 24.91
N LEU A 226 20.37 7.38 24.10
CA LEU A 226 21.67 6.70 24.08
C LEU A 226 22.42 6.83 22.75
N TRP A 227 21.69 7.08 21.64
CA TRP A 227 22.33 7.18 20.34
C TRP A 227 22.92 8.56 20.09
N PRO A 228 24.13 8.66 19.49
CA PRO A 228 24.75 9.94 19.19
C PRO A 228 24.06 10.62 18.00
N LYS A 229 24.19 11.93 17.90
CA LYS A 229 23.81 12.66 16.68
C LYS A 229 24.64 12.15 15.48
N PRO A 230 24.03 12.05 14.27
CA PRO A 230 22.67 12.45 13.90
C PRO A 230 21.60 11.37 14.11
N PHE A 231 21.91 10.28 14.79
CA PHE A 231 21.05 9.09 14.94
C PHE A 231 20.16 9.13 16.18
N ASN A 232 20.09 10.26 16.88
CA ASN A 232 19.37 10.40 18.15
C ASN A 232 17.88 10.70 17.98
N ASN A 233 17.22 9.99 17.08
CA ASN A 233 15.77 10.03 16.84
C ASN A 233 15.26 8.66 16.39
N ASN A 234 13.96 8.47 16.43
CA ASN A 234 13.34 7.20 16.09
C ASN A 234 13.40 6.89 14.58
N PRO A 235 13.40 5.60 14.19
CA PRO A 235 13.23 5.21 12.79
C PRO A 235 11.97 5.82 12.18
N PRO A 236 12.01 6.31 10.93
CA PRO A 236 10.88 6.96 10.27
C PRO A 236 9.79 5.94 9.88
N MET A 237 8.91 5.63 10.80
CA MET A 237 7.92 4.57 10.68
C MET A 237 6.49 5.07 10.87
N LEU A 238 5.57 4.62 10.02
CA LEU A 238 4.13 4.79 10.15
C LEU A 238 3.45 3.41 10.19
N PHE A 239 2.70 3.14 11.24
CA PHE A 239 1.81 1.97 11.34
C PHE A 239 0.39 2.42 10.97
N CYS A 240 -0.11 1.96 9.83
CA CYS A 240 -1.44 2.29 9.33
C CYS A 240 -2.39 1.10 9.53
N PHE A 241 -3.31 1.21 10.49
CA PHE A 241 -4.28 0.17 10.78
C PHE A 241 -5.58 0.41 10.01
N MET A 242 -5.90 -0.49 9.08
CA MET A 242 -7.17 -0.53 8.35
C MET A 242 -8.21 -1.21 9.26
N ASN A 243 -8.90 -0.39 10.08
CA ASN A 243 -9.83 -0.89 11.08
C ASN A 243 -11.26 -0.93 10.54
N ASN A 244 -11.73 -2.10 10.17
CA ASN A 244 -13.10 -2.37 9.77
C ASN A 244 -13.86 -3.27 10.76
N PHE A 245 -13.25 -3.64 11.88
CA PHE A 245 -13.77 -4.53 12.91
C PHE A 245 -14.05 -5.98 12.46
N TYR A 246 -13.45 -6.42 11.33
CA TYR A 246 -13.58 -7.78 10.84
C TYR A 246 -12.22 -8.41 10.54
N ALA A 247 -12.07 -9.66 10.96
CA ALA A 247 -10.94 -10.53 10.63
C ALA A 247 -11.44 -11.83 9.97
N MET A 248 -10.53 -12.75 9.69
CA MET A 248 -10.83 -14.01 9.01
C MET A 248 -11.84 -14.87 9.79
N GLY A 249 -11.82 -14.86 11.11
CA GLY A 249 -12.72 -15.61 11.98
C GLY A 249 -14.05 -14.91 12.31
N GLY A 250 -14.19 -13.62 11.96
CA GLY A 250 -15.35 -12.82 12.30
C GLY A 250 -14.97 -11.41 12.78
N GLN A 251 -15.64 -10.94 13.83
CA GLN A 251 -15.34 -9.65 14.45
C GLN A 251 -13.96 -9.63 15.11
N THR A 252 -13.33 -8.46 15.14
CA THR A 252 -12.03 -8.29 15.80
C THR A 252 -12.15 -7.83 17.24
N LEU A 253 -13.13 -6.99 17.54
CA LEU A 253 -13.34 -6.47 18.88
C LEU A 253 -13.75 -7.59 19.85
N GLY A 254 -12.99 -7.73 20.93
CA GLY A 254 -13.17 -8.79 21.91
C GLY A 254 -12.50 -10.13 21.56
N GLU A 255 -11.98 -10.28 20.32
CA GLU A 255 -11.25 -11.47 19.87
C GLU A 255 -9.76 -11.19 19.67
N THR A 256 -9.40 -10.38 18.67
CA THR A 256 -8.02 -9.97 18.38
C THR A 256 -7.71 -8.54 18.83
N MET A 257 -8.74 -7.73 18.99
CA MET A 257 -8.67 -6.39 19.55
C MET A 257 -9.30 -6.35 20.93
N SER A 258 -8.54 -6.00 21.95
CA SER A 258 -9.07 -5.82 23.31
C SER A 258 -9.86 -4.51 23.47
N TRP A 259 -9.68 -3.55 22.58
CA TRP A 259 -10.30 -2.22 22.64
C TRP A 259 -10.59 -1.65 21.25
N ASP A 260 -11.69 -0.91 21.10
CA ASP A 260 -12.17 -0.36 19.84
C ASP A 260 -11.30 0.76 19.23
N ARG A 261 -10.48 1.43 20.05
CA ARG A 261 -9.65 2.57 19.65
C ARG A 261 -8.17 2.21 19.60
N LEU A 262 -7.72 1.76 18.43
CA LEU A 262 -6.33 1.35 18.20
C LEU A 262 -5.33 2.51 18.40
N SER A 263 -5.72 3.78 18.18
CA SER A 263 -4.85 4.93 18.45
C SER A 263 -4.37 5.03 19.91
N ARG A 264 -5.07 4.41 20.86
CA ARG A 264 -4.63 4.34 22.25
C ARG A 264 -3.43 3.44 22.50
N ILE A 265 -3.09 2.56 21.56
CA ILE A 265 -1.89 1.72 21.63
C ILE A 265 -0.64 2.57 21.78
N ALA A 266 -0.54 3.69 21.09
CA ALA A 266 0.62 4.59 21.18
C ALA A 266 0.92 5.00 22.62
N SER A 267 -0.10 5.39 23.39
CA SER A 267 0.06 5.75 24.79
C SER A 267 0.45 4.57 25.67
N GLY A 268 0.06 3.34 25.30
CA GLY A 268 0.43 2.13 26.02
C GLY A 268 1.84 1.63 25.75
N VAL A 269 2.36 1.92 24.55
CA VAL A 269 3.74 1.54 24.16
C VAL A 269 4.75 2.57 24.61
N ASN A 270 4.66 3.80 24.13
CA ASN A 270 5.52 4.90 24.54
C ASN A 270 4.90 6.25 24.12
N PRO A 271 4.26 6.98 25.04
CA PRO A 271 3.57 8.22 24.72
C PRO A 271 4.49 9.38 24.30
N GLU A 272 5.80 9.28 24.60
CA GLU A 272 6.77 10.32 24.24
C GLU A 272 7.37 10.12 22.83
N GLN A 273 7.29 8.91 22.29
CA GLN A 273 7.96 8.54 21.05
C GLN A 273 7.00 8.08 19.95
N LEU A 274 5.76 7.74 20.30
CA LEU A 274 4.75 7.23 19.39
C LEU A 274 3.49 8.09 19.47
N HIS A 275 3.22 8.81 18.40
CA HIS A 275 1.97 9.54 18.18
C HIS A 275 0.96 8.68 17.44
N ALA A 276 -0.33 8.79 17.74
CA ALA A 276 -1.37 8.11 16.99
C ALA A 276 -2.69 8.89 16.92
N GLU A 277 -3.32 8.79 15.79
CA GLU A 277 -4.63 9.40 15.49
C GLU A 277 -5.59 8.37 14.90
N THR A 278 -6.87 8.65 15.01
CA THR A 278 -7.93 7.92 14.30
C THR A 278 -8.53 8.85 13.26
N VAL A 279 -8.49 8.43 12.01
CA VAL A 279 -8.99 9.18 10.86
C VAL A 279 -10.16 8.45 10.19
N ASN A 280 -10.94 9.15 9.38
CA ASN A 280 -12.02 8.54 8.61
C ASN A 280 -11.46 7.82 7.37
N GLY A 281 -11.32 6.50 7.42
CA GLY A 281 -10.78 5.70 6.32
C GLY A 281 -11.63 5.67 5.04
N SER A 282 -12.82 6.29 5.05
CA SER A 282 -13.66 6.46 3.86
C SER A 282 -13.49 7.84 3.20
N ASP A 283 -12.67 8.69 3.78
CA ASP A 283 -12.34 10.02 3.26
C ASP A 283 -10.84 10.07 2.91
N PRO A 284 -10.47 10.22 1.62
CA PRO A 284 -9.09 10.15 1.19
C PRO A 284 -8.24 11.36 1.62
N LEU A 285 -8.85 12.40 2.17
CA LEU A 285 -8.19 13.62 2.65
C LEU A 285 -8.17 13.75 4.17
N SER A 286 -8.69 12.74 4.88
CA SER A 286 -8.79 12.70 6.35
C SER A 286 -7.48 12.39 7.05
#